data_dc051b79ec470e421543fb13ead5bcad
#
_entry.id   dc051b79ec470e421543fb13ead5bcad
#
_cell.length_a   1.000
_cell.length_b   1.000
_cell.length_c   1.000
_cell.angle_alpha   90.00
_cell.angle_beta   90.00
_cell.angle_gamma   90.00
#
_symmetry.space_group_name_H-M   'P 1'
#
loop_
_entity.id
_entity.type
_entity.pdbx_description
1 polymer ?
#
loop_
_entity_poly.entity_id
_entity_poly.type
_entity_poly.pdbx_seq_one_letter_code
_entity_poly.pdbx_strand_id
1 'polypeptide(L)'
;MSKVVYSVFIDIPEDQLDNPGWFDDDVQVTTDKSMQTKQALLNNYDKVVERQKQYAKDIGATYILYEWDEDYQVFMEIFESDFPEVSHYDIVNFYKHWLMRNLAKSYDYICYMDFDVVPNTKDCIFKAHDMEKFGCANSNALAAWGKTIDSKDYNTCIRNPSTKYWNAHAMLLETGHEADNDVFNTGIMVASKWIIEKIDYFGSFREKIDLMTSLKYDEESMYPHNIRRVFGYDNESLFSYLINSRHIKVEFLNGPWHYIVDETINNAERADPHAKLYHCINKKMEWFL
;
A
#
# COMPACT_ATOMS: atom_id res chain seq x y z
N MET A 1 20.17 8.48 -16.31
CA MET A 1 19.40 8.26 -15.07
C MET A 1 18.97 6.80 -15.04
N SER A 2 19.37 6.09 -13.99
CA SER A 2 19.05 4.68 -13.78
C SER A 2 17.60 4.55 -13.28
N LYS A 3 16.90 3.50 -13.78
CA LYS A 3 15.48 3.28 -13.51
C LYS A 3 15.25 1.86 -13.04
N VAL A 4 14.37 1.67 -12.06
CA VAL A 4 13.94 0.36 -11.61
C VAL A 4 12.42 0.31 -11.46
N VAL A 5 11.84 -0.81 -11.88
CA VAL A 5 10.48 -1.25 -11.52
C VAL A 5 10.65 -2.45 -10.60
N TYR A 6 9.97 -2.46 -9.47
CA TYR A 6 10.01 -3.60 -8.58
C TYR A 6 8.64 -3.98 -8.05
N SER A 7 8.51 -5.24 -7.70
CA SER A 7 7.32 -5.81 -7.09
C SER A 7 7.72 -6.69 -5.91
N VAL A 8 6.77 -6.94 -5.03
CA VAL A 8 6.93 -7.80 -3.86
C VAL A 8 5.86 -8.89 -3.92
N PHE A 9 6.30 -10.15 -3.87
CA PHE A 9 5.44 -11.30 -3.73
C PHE A 9 5.98 -12.19 -2.61
N ILE A 10 5.39 -12.09 -1.43
CA ILE A 10 5.77 -12.91 -0.29
C ILE A 10 4.78 -14.06 -0.16
N ASP A 11 5.24 -15.26 -0.52
CA ASP A 11 4.48 -16.49 -0.38
C ASP A 11 4.53 -16.96 1.08
N ILE A 12 3.77 -16.26 1.95
CA ILE A 12 3.70 -16.57 3.37
C ILE A 12 3.27 -18.02 3.56
N PRO A 13 4.00 -18.87 4.33
CA PRO A 13 3.59 -20.23 4.65
C PRO A 13 2.18 -20.29 5.23
N GLU A 14 1.44 -21.34 4.91
CA GLU A 14 0.02 -21.45 5.32
C GLU A 14 -0.19 -21.43 6.83
N ASP A 15 0.76 -21.99 7.57
CA ASP A 15 0.78 -22.03 9.04
C ASP A 15 1.18 -20.69 9.68
N GLN A 16 1.65 -19.72 8.87
CA GLN A 16 2.00 -18.35 9.28
C GLN A 16 1.05 -17.31 8.68
N LEU A 17 0.04 -17.73 7.93
CA LEU A 17 -1.01 -16.81 7.45
C LEU A 17 -1.86 -16.37 8.63
N ASP A 18 -1.54 -15.21 9.16
CA ASP A 18 -2.33 -14.55 10.17
C ASP A 18 -3.41 -13.65 9.57
N ASN A 19 -4.34 -13.27 10.42
CA ASN A 19 -5.27 -12.20 10.10
C ASN A 19 -4.56 -10.85 10.28
N PRO A 20 -4.89 -9.84 9.46
CA PRO A 20 -4.39 -8.49 9.71
C PRO A 20 -4.63 -8.11 11.17
N GLY A 21 -3.61 -7.72 11.90
CA GLY A 21 -3.64 -7.40 13.33
C GLY A 21 -4.46 -6.15 13.73
N TRP A 22 -5.34 -5.70 12.85
CA TRP A 22 -6.25 -4.56 13.07
C TRP A 22 -7.52 -4.94 13.80
N PHE A 23 -7.73 -6.23 13.99
CA PHE A 23 -8.98 -6.75 14.53
C PHE A 23 -8.83 -6.98 16.02
N ASP A 24 -9.70 -6.34 16.80
CA ASP A 24 -9.98 -6.82 18.13
C ASP A 24 -10.54 -8.26 18.03
N ASP A 25 -10.31 -9.08 19.04
CA ASP A 25 -10.65 -10.52 19.11
C ASP A 25 -12.11 -10.86 18.72
N ASP A 26 -12.99 -9.87 18.66
CA ASP A 26 -14.41 -10.01 18.34
C ASP A 26 -14.69 -10.12 16.81
N VAL A 27 -13.72 -9.88 15.95
CA VAL A 27 -13.92 -9.89 14.50
C VAL A 27 -13.27 -11.12 13.87
N GLN A 28 -14.08 -12.15 13.62
CA GLN A 28 -13.65 -13.30 12.82
C GLN A 28 -13.42 -12.90 11.37
N VAL A 29 -12.18 -12.53 11.04
CA VAL A 29 -11.74 -12.59 9.64
C VAL A 29 -11.47 -14.05 9.33
N THR A 30 -12.21 -14.58 8.39
CA THR A 30 -12.00 -15.96 7.97
C THR A 30 -10.63 -16.08 7.31
N THR A 31 -9.79 -16.99 7.78
CA THR A 31 -8.53 -17.40 7.15
C THR A 31 -8.69 -17.72 5.66
N ASP A 32 -9.90 -18.06 5.25
CA ASP A 32 -10.29 -18.33 3.86
C ASP A 32 -9.97 -17.18 2.91
N LYS A 33 -10.09 -15.91 3.32
CA LYS A 33 -9.81 -14.77 2.44
C LYS A 33 -8.31 -14.63 2.15
N SER A 34 -7.47 -14.84 3.14
CA SER A 34 -6.01 -14.80 2.96
C SER A 34 -5.55 -15.96 2.07
N MET A 35 -6.09 -17.15 2.27
CA MET A 35 -5.83 -18.31 1.42
C MET A 35 -6.33 -18.11 -0.01
N GLN A 36 -7.54 -17.57 -0.21
CA GLN A 36 -8.08 -17.27 -1.54
C GLN A 36 -7.22 -16.24 -2.27
N THR A 37 -6.75 -15.21 -1.55
CA THR A 37 -5.84 -14.19 -2.10
C THR A 37 -4.53 -14.83 -2.53
N LYS A 38 -3.88 -15.63 -1.65
CA LYS A 38 -2.67 -16.36 -1.94
C LYS A 38 -2.83 -17.22 -3.19
N GLN A 39 -3.89 -18.04 -3.24
CA GLN A 39 -4.14 -18.94 -4.37
C GLN A 39 -4.36 -18.17 -5.68
N ALA A 40 -5.09 -17.05 -5.66
CA ALA A 40 -5.31 -16.23 -6.84
C ALA A 40 -4.00 -15.61 -7.37
N LEU A 41 -3.11 -15.18 -6.47
CA LEU A 41 -1.78 -14.68 -6.84
C LEU A 41 -0.92 -15.79 -7.44
N LEU A 42 -0.86 -16.96 -6.80
CA LEU A 42 -0.10 -18.11 -7.29
C LEU A 42 -0.57 -18.61 -8.66
N ASN A 43 -1.88 -18.69 -8.87
CA ASN A 43 -2.46 -19.13 -10.15
C ASN A 43 -2.08 -18.22 -11.34
N ASN A 44 -1.75 -16.97 -11.08
CA ASN A 44 -1.41 -16.00 -12.10
C ASN A 44 0.08 -15.58 -12.08
N TYR A 45 0.87 -16.18 -11.21
CA TYR A 45 2.24 -15.78 -10.89
C TYR A 45 3.10 -15.55 -12.16
N ASP A 46 3.31 -16.59 -12.95
CA ASP A 46 4.21 -16.54 -14.11
C ASP A 46 3.79 -15.45 -15.11
N LYS A 47 2.49 -15.33 -15.36
CA LYS A 47 1.95 -14.37 -16.32
C LYS A 47 2.11 -12.93 -15.84
N VAL A 48 1.87 -12.68 -14.55
CA VAL A 48 2.04 -11.34 -13.94
C VAL A 48 3.50 -10.95 -13.98
N VAL A 49 4.41 -11.84 -13.56
CA VAL A 49 5.86 -11.61 -13.58
C VAL A 49 6.33 -11.30 -15.01
N GLU A 50 5.89 -12.08 -15.99
CA GLU A 50 6.24 -11.85 -17.40
C GLU A 50 5.76 -10.47 -17.89
N ARG A 51 4.51 -10.10 -17.57
CA ARG A 51 3.94 -8.80 -17.94
C ARG A 51 4.70 -7.62 -17.33
N GLN A 52 4.97 -7.68 -16.04
CA GLN A 52 5.72 -6.62 -15.36
C GLN A 52 7.16 -6.53 -15.84
N LYS A 53 7.82 -7.68 -16.04
CA LYS A 53 9.17 -7.75 -16.61
C LYS A 53 9.23 -7.20 -18.04
N GLN A 54 8.25 -7.56 -18.89
CA GLN A 54 8.18 -7.03 -20.25
C GLN A 54 7.95 -5.52 -20.25
N TYR A 55 7.07 -5.01 -19.40
CA TYR A 55 6.83 -3.58 -19.25
C TYR A 55 8.12 -2.83 -18.85
N ALA A 56 8.82 -3.30 -17.82
CA ALA A 56 10.09 -2.69 -17.40
C ALA A 56 11.11 -2.64 -18.55
N LYS A 57 11.22 -3.74 -19.33
CA LYS A 57 12.07 -3.81 -20.51
C LYS A 57 11.66 -2.78 -21.58
N ASP A 58 10.36 -2.66 -21.86
CA ASP A 58 9.85 -1.74 -22.89
C ASP A 58 10.12 -0.27 -22.54
N ILE A 59 10.14 0.08 -21.26
CA ILE A 59 10.44 1.44 -20.78
C ILE A 59 11.92 1.69 -20.45
N GLY A 60 12.78 0.70 -20.67
CA GLY A 60 14.22 0.78 -20.40
C GLY A 60 14.56 0.89 -18.93
N ALA A 61 13.89 0.11 -18.09
CA ALA A 61 14.12 -0.02 -16.65
C ALA A 61 14.59 -1.43 -16.28
N THR A 62 15.29 -1.56 -15.17
CA THR A 62 15.55 -2.87 -14.54
C THR A 62 14.24 -3.36 -13.87
N TYR A 63 13.95 -4.65 -13.95
CA TYR A 63 12.88 -5.27 -13.17
C TYR A 63 13.47 -6.09 -12.04
N ILE A 64 12.92 -5.97 -10.82
CA ILE A 64 13.29 -6.76 -9.66
C ILE A 64 12.00 -7.26 -9.01
N LEU A 65 11.91 -8.58 -8.81
CA LEU A 65 10.89 -9.20 -7.98
C LEU A 65 11.53 -9.63 -6.66
N TYR A 66 10.94 -9.19 -5.56
CA TYR A 66 11.32 -9.61 -4.22
C TYR A 66 10.33 -10.66 -3.72
N GLU A 67 10.84 -11.72 -3.17
CA GLU A 67 10.09 -12.90 -2.78
C GLU A 67 10.43 -13.30 -1.34
N TRP A 68 9.90 -14.45 -0.90
CA TRP A 68 10.26 -15.05 0.38
C TRP A 68 11.69 -15.62 0.30
N ASP A 69 12.65 -14.80 0.59
CA ASP A 69 14.08 -15.10 0.58
C ASP A 69 14.72 -14.79 1.94
N GLU A 70 16.03 -15.01 2.05
CA GLU A 70 16.79 -14.76 3.28
C GLU A 70 16.76 -13.27 3.68
N ASP A 71 16.79 -12.36 2.71
CA ASP A 71 16.76 -10.91 2.97
C ASP A 71 15.41 -10.49 3.58
N TYR A 72 14.31 -11.04 3.06
CA TYR A 72 12.98 -10.79 3.64
C TYR A 72 12.86 -11.39 5.04
N GLN A 73 13.33 -12.63 5.24
CA GLN A 73 13.24 -13.30 6.54
C GLN A 73 14.01 -12.52 7.61
N VAL A 74 15.22 -12.06 7.31
CA VAL A 74 16.01 -11.21 8.21
C VAL A 74 15.29 -9.88 8.50
N PHE A 75 14.71 -9.25 7.48
CA PHE A 75 13.91 -8.02 7.68
C PHE A 75 12.73 -8.28 8.61
N MET A 76 11.99 -9.37 8.36
CA MET A 76 10.82 -9.76 9.15
C MET A 76 11.18 -10.02 10.62
N GLU A 77 12.21 -10.84 10.88
CA GLU A 77 12.66 -11.17 12.23
C GLU A 77 13.07 -9.92 13.03
N ILE A 78 13.82 -9.01 12.40
CA ILE A 78 14.20 -7.73 13.04
C ILE A 78 12.96 -6.88 13.31
N PHE A 79 12.04 -6.81 12.33
CA PHE A 79 10.85 -5.99 12.45
C PHE A 79 9.90 -6.51 13.54
N GLU A 80 9.67 -7.81 13.61
CA GLU A 80 8.86 -8.45 14.65
C GLU A 80 9.48 -8.28 16.05
N SER A 81 10.82 -8.35 16.14
CA SER A 81 11.52 -8.10 17.40
C SER A 81 11.36 -6.64 17.86
N ASP A 82 11.47 -5.69 16.94
CA ASP A 82 11.42 -4.26 17.25
C ASP A 82 9.96 -3.75 17.41
N PHE A 83 9.01 -4.37 16.72
CA PHE A 83 7.61 -3.93 16.62
C PHE A 83 6.64 -5.13 16.78
N PRO A 84 6.61 -5.81 17.94
CA PRO A 84 5.82 -7.02 18.16
C PRO A 84 4.30 -6.79 18.07
N GLU A 85 3.86 -5.54 18.13
CA GLU A 85 2.46 -5.13 17.95
C GLU A 85 1.98 -5.15 16.49
N VAL A 86 2.91 -5.21 15.52
CA VAL A 86 2.60 -5.16 14.09
C VAL A 86 2.41 -6.57 13.53
N SER A 87 1.32 -6.82 12.83
CA SER A 87 1.04 -8.13 12.24
C SER A 87 1.98 -8.47 11.09
N HIS A 88 2.17 -9.76 10.84
CA HIS A 88 2.96 -10.24 9.70
C HIS A 88 2.44 -9.69 8.35
N TYR A 89 1.12 -9.59 8.21
CA TYR A 89 0.50 -8.97 7.03
C TYR A 89 0.93 -7.50 6.83
N ASP A 90 1.00 -6.74 7.91
CA ASP A 90 1.43 -5.33 7.85
C ASP A 90 2.93 -5.21 7.60
N ILE A 91 3.74 -6.15 8.12
CA ILE A 91 5.19 -6.20 7.88
C ILE A 91 5.49 -6.31 6.38
N VAL A 92 4.77 -7.15 5.63
CA VAL A 92 4.91 -7.25 4.17
C VAL A 92 4.64 -5.88 3.51
N ASN A 93 3.64 -5.15 3.99
CA ASN A 93 3.32 -3.82 3.47
C ASN A 93 4.37 -2.75 3.83
N PHE A 94 5.06 -2.88 4.96
CA PHE A 94 6.20 -2.03 5.30
C PHE A 94 7.45 -2.39 4.51
N TYR A 95 7.65 -3.67 4.18
CA TYR A 95 8.79 -4.13 3.41
C TYR A 95 8.92 -3.44 2.05
N LYS A 96 7.84 -3.21 1.33
CA LYS A 96 7.87 -2.46 0.07
C LYS A 96 8.48 -1.06 0.19
N HIS A 97 8.20 -0.35 1.28
CA HIS A 97 8.78 0.97 1.55
C HIS A 97 10.26 0.88 1.96
N TRP A 98 10.63 -0.17 2.69
CA TRP A 98 12.04 -0.43 3.03
C TRP A 98 12.87 -0.71 1.77
N LEU A 99 12.33 -1.52 0.86
CA LEU A 99 12.95 -1.78 -0.43
C LEU A 99 13.08 -0.50 -1.28
N MET A 100 12.03 0.32 -1.33
CA MET A 100 12.07 1.60 -2.04
C MET A 100 13.21 2.50 -1.55
N ARG A 101 13.38 2.60 -0.23
CA ARG A 101 14.50 3.33 0.39
C ARG A 101 15.85 2.73 0.01
N ASN A 102 15.98 1.41 0.00
CA ASN A 102 17.24 0.75 -0.35
C ASN A 102 17.57 0.90 -1.84
N LEU A 103 16.59 0.76 -2.71
CA LEU A 103 16.75 0.96 -4.15
C LEU A 103 17.16 2.41 -4.50
N ALA A 104 16.72 3.40 -3.73
CA ALA A 104 17.11 4.80 -3.90
C ALA A 104 18.61 5.05 -3.74
N LYS A 105 19.37 4.12 -3.11
CA LYS A 105 20.83 4.19 -3.03
C LYS A 105 21.52 3.91 -4.38
N SER A 106 20.84 3.17 -5.28
CA SER A 106 21.43 2.69 -6.55
C SER A 106 20.71 3.19 -7.80
N TYR A 107 19.45 3.60 -7.67
CA TYR A 107 18.63 4.06 -8.79
C TYR A 107 18.16 5.49 -8.61
N ASP A 108 18.10 6.24 -9.72
CA ASP A 108 17.61 7.63 -9.70
C ASP A 108 16.10 7.71 -9.65
N TYR A 109 15.41 6.77 -10.35
CA TYR A 109 13.94 6.71 -10.45
C TYR A 109 13.45 5.31 -10.11
N ILE A 110 12.49 5.22 -9.24
CA ILE A 110 11.94 3.99 -8.68
C ILE A 110 10.43 3.94 -8.93
N CYS A 111 9.94 2.81 -9.42
CA CYS A 111 8.52 2.51 -9.52
C CYS A 111 8.25 1.20 -8.78
N TYR A 112 7.39 1.25 -7.78
CA TYR A 112 6.80 0.09 -7.17
C TYR A 112 5.48 -0.26 -7.85
N MET A 113 5.23 -1.54 -8.01
CA MET A 113 3.93 -2.08 -8.44
C MET A 113 3.57 -3.24 -7.53
N ASP A 114 2.38 -3.22 -6.94
CA ASP A 114 1.83 -4.39 -6.25
C ASP A 114 1.83 -5.58 -7.21
N PHE A 115 1.94 -6.78 -6.68
CA PHE A 115 2.01 -7.99 -7.51
C PHE A 115 0.74 -8.21 -8.36
N ASP A 116 -0.40 -7.66 -7.96
CA ASP A 116 -1.67 -7.69 -8.69
C ASP A 116 -1.87 -6.52 -9.67
N VAL A 117 -0.80 -5.80 -9.99
CA VAL A 117 -0.80 -4.78 -11.05
C VAL A 117 -0.43 -5.41 -12.38
N VAL A 118 -1.32 -5.27 -13.38
CA VAL A 118 -1.12 -5.76 -14.74
C VAL A 118 -0.86 -4.61 -15.70
N PRO A 119 0.35 -4.46 -16.24
CA PRO A 119 0.66 -3.46 -17.24
C PRO A 119 -0.02 -3.73 -18.59
N ASN A 120 -0.62 -2.69 -19.19
CA ASN A 120 -1.30 -2.71 -20.49
C ASN A 120 -0.75 -1.66 -21.45
N THR A 121 0.50 -1.26 -21.30
CA THR A 121 1.11 -0.20 -22.12
C THR A 121 2.60 -0.41 -22.29
N LYS A 122 3.18 0.29 -23.27
CA LYS A 122 4.62 0.48 -23.44
C LYS A 122 5.07 1.90 -23.12
N ASP A 123 4.14 2.76 -22.72
CA ASP A 123 4.45 4.13 -22.34
C ASP A 123 5.24 4.15 -21.04
N CYS A 124 6.22 5.03 -20.98
CA CYS A 124 7.12 5.10 -19.83
C CYS A 124 6.54 5.99 -18.73
N ILE A 125 6.17 5.37 -17.59
CA ILE A 125 5.65 6.08 -16.43
C ILE A 125 6.62 7.17 -15.92
N PHE A 126 7.92 6.93 -15.97
CA PHE A 126 8.94 7.91 -15.56
C PHE A 126 9.06 9.14 -16.49
N LYS A 127 8.46 9.08 -17.68
CA LYS A 127 8.38 10.23 -18.60
C LYS A 127 7.03 10.94 -18.50
N ALA A 128 6.01 10.20 -18.10
CA ALA A 128 4.67 10.73 -17.96
C ALA A 128 4.45 11.44 -16.62
N HIS A 129 5.21 11.05 -15.60
CA HIS A 129 5.13 11.59 -14.25
C HIS A 129 6.19 12.66 -14.00
N ASP A 130 5.80 13.71 -13.26
CA ASP A 130 6.71 14.75 -12.78
C ASP A 130 7.58 14.19 -11.63
N MET A 131 8.83 13.81 -11.94
CA MET A 131 9.75 13.20 -11.00
C MET A 131 10.22 14.13 -9.85
N GLU A 132 9.76 15.38 -9.82
CA GLU A 132 9.91 16.28 -8.66
C GLU A 132 8.79 16.12 -7.64
N LYS A 133 7.82 15.24 -7.93
CA LYS A 133 6.69 14.89 -7.06
C LYS A 133 6.70 13.40 -6.76
N PHE A 134 5.94 13.02 -5.74
CA PHE A 134 5.62 11.61 -5.50
C PHE A 134 4.38 11.21 -6.30
N GLY A 135 4.43 10.09 -7.02
CA GLY A 135 3.31 9.56 -7.79
C GLY A 135 2.61 8.40 -7.08
N CYS A 136 1.33 8.53 -6.80
CA CYS A 136 0.46 7.47 -6.30
C CYS A 136 -1.00 7.78 -6.61
N ALA A 137 -1.93 6.85 -6.36
CA ALA A 137 -3.36 7.14 -6.53
C ALA A 137 -3.96 7.78 -5.28
N ASN A 138 -4.99 8.61 -5.49
CA ASN A 138 -5.83 9.17 -4.46
C ASN A 138 -7.14 8.37 -4.36
N SER A 139 -7.46 7.92 -3.16
CA SER A 139 -8.68 7.17 -2.84
C SER A 139 -9.74 7.99 -2.09
N ASN A 140 -9.64 9.31 -2.06
CA ASN A 140 -10.57 10.19 -1.33
C ASN A 140 -12.03 10.00 -1.74
N ALA A 141 -12.31 9.75 -3.02
CA ALA A 141 -13.67 9.49 -3.50
C ALA A 141 -14.30 8.27 -2.82
N LEU A 142 -13.52 7.21 -2.64
CA LEU A 142 -13.95 6.00 -1.93
C LEU A 142 -14.07 6.26 -0.41
N ALA A 143 -13.18 7.07 0.16
CA ALA A 143 -13.26 7.49 1.56
C ALA A 143 -14.53 8.31 1.84
N ALA A 144 -14.98 9.12 0.89
CA ALA A 144 -16.20 9.93 1.04
C ALA A 144 -17.48 9.08 1.16
N TRP A 145 -17.52 7.90 0.56
CA TRP A 145 -18.68 7.00 0.63
C TRP A 145 -18.80 6.29 1.98
N GLY A 146 -17.67 6.03 2.63
CA GLY A 146 -17.61 5.36 3.93
C GLY A 146 -17.47 6.30 5.13
N LYS A 147 -17.93 7.56 5.04
CA LYS A 147 -17.80 8.56 6.12
C LYS A 147 -18.53 8.20 7.41
N THR A 148 -19.47 7.28 7.37
CA THR A 148 -20.08 6.70 8.55
C THR A 148 -19.47 5.31 8.78
N ILE A 149 -18.67 5.19 9.81
CA ILE A 149 -18.28 3.88 10.34
C ILE A 149 -19.55 3.30 10.93
N ASP A 150 -20.35 2.59 10.13
CA ASP A 150 -21.49 1.86 10.64
C ASP A 150 -20.93 0.61 11.34
N SER A 151 -21.27 0.48 12.61
CA SER A 151 -20.86 -0.66 13.44
C SER A 151 -21.30 -2.03 12.89
N LYS A 152 -22.24 -2.05 11.94
CA LYS A 152 -22.73 -3.27 11.31
C LYS A 152 -21.82 -3.79 10.21
N ASP A 153 -21.04 -2.91 9.57
CA ASP A 153 -20.12 -3.25 8.48
C ASP A 153 -18.64 -3.15 8.91
N TYR A 154 -18.38 -3.49 10.17
CA TYR A 154 -17.09 -3.37 10.79
C TYR A 154 -15.95 -4.01 9.98
N ASN A 155 -16.18 -5.18 9.39
CA ASN A 155 -15.20 -5.87 8.53
C ASN A 155 -14.88 -5.12 7.25
N THR A 156 -15.82 -4.34 6.73
CA THR A 156 -15.63 -3.48 5.57
C THR A 156 -14.92 -2.18 5.93
N CYS A 157 -15.16 -1.65 7.13
CA CYS A 157 -14.58 -0.38 7.60
C CYS A 157 -13.06 -0.44 7.73
N ILE A 158 -12.49 -1.56 8.16
CA ILE A 158 -11.05 -1.66 8.50
C ILE A 158 -10.16 -1.56 7.28
N ARG A 159 -10.61 -2.05 6.12
CA ARG A 159 -9.93 -1.88 4.83
C ARG A 159 -10.47 -0.71 4.01
N ASN A 160 -11.40 0.03 4.57
CA ASN A 160 -12.04 1.13 3.88
C ASN A 160 -11.12 2.35 3.87
N PRO A 161 -11.01 3.07 2.74
CA PRO A 161 -10.32 4.35 2.66
C PRO A 161 -10.70 5.35 3.75
N SER A 162 -11.94 5.33 4.26
CA SER A 162 -12.34 6.19 5.38
C SER A 162 -11.61 5.90 6.68
N THR A 163 -11.32 4.64 7.00
CA THR A 163 -10.52 4.30 8.19
C THR A 163 -9.10 4.84 8.05
N LYS A 164 -8.50 4.67 6.88
CA LYS A 164 -7.17 5.20 6.57
C LYS A 164 -7.14 6.72 6.66
N TYR A 165 -8.20 7.39 6.16
CA TYR A 165 -8.36 8.83 6.29
C TYR A 165 -8.33 9.25 7.76
N TRP A 166 -9.20 8.67 8.60
CA TRP A 166 -9.31 9.07 10.00
C TRP A 166 -8.09 8.72 10.83
N ASN A 167 -7.40 7.62 10.51
CA ASN A 167 -6.16 7.25 11.19
C ASN A 167 -5.06 8.28 10.90
N ALA A 168 -4.81 8.60 9.64
CA ALA A 168 -3.84 9.63 9.25
C ALA A 168 -4.22 11.03 9.79
N HIS A 169 -5.53 11.36 9.75
CA HIS A 169 -6.09 12.60 10.28
C HIS A 169 -5.79 12.76 11.77
N ALA A 170 -6.04 11.70 12.54
CA ALA A 170 -5.74 11.67 13.97
C ALA A 170 -4.24 11.84 14.26
N MET A 171 -3.38 11.14 13.51
CA MET A 171 -1.92 11.29 13.64
C MET A 171 -1.45 12.72 13.38
N LEU A 172 -2.02 13.41 12.39
CA LEU A 172 -1.70 14.80 12.07
C LEU A 172 -2.12 15.74 13.20
N LEU A 173 -3.34 15.61 13.72
CA LEU A 173 -3.83 16.43 14.83
C LEU A 173 -3.00 16.26 16.09
N GLU A 174 -2.70 15.02 16.48
CA GLU A 174 -1.91 14.73 17.69
C GLU A 174 -0.48 15.28 17.61
N THR A 175 0.05 15.42 16.40
CA THR A 175 1.39 15.99 16.19
C THR A 175 1.38 17.48 15.83
N GLY A 176 0.22 18.13 15.93
CA GLY A 176 0.08 19.59 15.74
C GLY A 176 0.15 20.05 14.28
N HIS A 177 -0.13 19.15 13.32
CA HIS A 177 -0.23 19.48 11.91
C HIS A 177 -1.67 19.80 11.51
N GLU A 178 -1.83 20.51 10.38
CA GLU A 178 -3.13 20.63 9.73
C GLU A 178 -3.58 19.25 9.24
N ALA A 179 -4.80 18.86 9.58
CA ALA A 179 -5.36 17.57 9.23
C ALA A 179 -6.22 17.65 7.96
N ASP A 180 -5.69 18.26 6.91
CA ASP A 180 -6.24 18.24 5.54
C ASP A 180 -5.44 17.19 4.74
N ASN A 181 -5.79 15.93 4.94
CA ASN A 181 -5.06 14.81 4.38
C ASN A 181 -5.82 14.10 3.26
N ASP A 182 -5.06 13.62 2.30
CA ASP A 182 -5.53 12.68 1.29
C ASP A 182 -5.39 11.24 1.78
N VAL A 183 -6.17 10.34 1.18
CA VAL A 183 -5.99 8.89 1.31
C VAL A 183 -5.25 8.39 0.08
N PHE A 184 -4.06 7.85 0.27
CA PHE A 184 -3.24 7.33 -0.81
C PHE A 184 -3.42 5.82 -0.95
N ASN A 185 -3.42 5.34 -2.19
CA ASN A 185 -3.24 3.94 -2.48
C ASN A 185 -1.80 3.70 -2.92
N THR A 186 -1.10 2.82 -2.22
CA THR A 186 0.32 2.53 -2.41
C THR A 186 0.58 1.32 -3.31
N GLY A 187 -0.43 0.85 -4.05
CA GLY A 187 -0.28 -0.27 -4.99
C GLY A 187 0.57 0.06 -6.22
N ILE A 188 0.64 1.35 -6.59
CA ILE A 188 1.61 1.87 -7.57
C ILE A 188 2.20 3.15 -7.00
N MET A 189 3.51 3.16 -6.87
CA MET A 189 4.26 4.32 -6.37
C MET A 189 5.40 4.66 -7.32
N VAL A 190 5.55 5.93 -7.66
CA VAL A 190 6.62 6.43 -8.54
C VAL A 190 7.33 7.60 -7.89
N ALA A 191 8.65 7.53 -7.78
CA ALA A 191 9.41 8.61 -7.17
C ALA A 191 10.86 8.67 -7.66
N SER A 192 11.46 9.85 -7.57
CA SER A 192 12.89 10.01 -7.61
C SER A 192 13.53 9.69 -6.25
N LYS A 193 14.80 9.33 -6.25
CA LYS A 193 15.55 9.03 -5.02
C LYS A 193 15.46 10.16 -3.99
N TRP A 194 15.53 11.42 -4.41
CA TRP A 194 15.51 12.54 -3.49
C TRP A 194 14.14 12.76 -2.84
N ILE A 195 13.04 12.43 -3.53
CA ILE A 195 11.69 12.42 -2.93
C ILE A 195 11.61 11.33 -1.86
N ILE A 196 12.14 10.13 -2.14
CA ILE A 196 12.15 9.00 -1.19
C ILE A 196 12.97 9.36 0.05
N GLU A 197 14.15 9.97 -0.14
CA GLU A 197 14.99 10.46 0.95
C GLU A 197 14.26 11.54 1.78
N LYS A 198 13.54 12.46 1.12
CA LYS A 198 12.76 13.50 1.78
C LYS A 198 11.57 12.94 2.55
N ILE A 199 10.90 11.91 2.04
CA ILE A 199 9.82 11.21 2.76
C ILE A 199 10.38 10.53 4.01
N ASP A 200 11.60 9.98 3.93
CA ASP A 200 12.27 9.29 5.05
C ASP A 200 11.31 8.42 5.86
N TYR A 201 10.69 7.46 5.20
CA TYR A 201 9.55 6.67 5.71
C TYR A 201 9.85 6.06 7.10
N PHE A 202 11.06 5.57 7.28
CA PHE A 202 11.52 4.91 8.52
C PHE A 202 12.20 5.85 9.52
N GLY A 203 12.32 7.14 9.23
CA GLY A 203 12.82 8.11 10.21
C GLY A 203 11.87 8.22 11.40
N SER A 204 12.39 8.08 12.64
CA SER A 204 11.57 8.03 13.87
C SER A 204 10.40 7.03 13.76
N PHE A 205 10.65 5.85 13.19
CA PHE A 205 9.57 4.88 12.91
C PHE A 205 8.92 4.38 14.19
N ARG A 206 9.71 4.10 15.27
CA ARG A 206 9.19 3.71 16.58
C ARG A 206 8.20 4.75 17.13
N GLU A 207 8.55 6.02 17.10
CA GLU A 207 7.67 7.10 17.57
C GLU A 207 6.32 7.11 16.83
N LYS A 208 6.32 6.77 15.53
CA LYS A 208 5.10 6.71 14.75
C LYS A 208 4.26 5.48 15.05
N ILE A 209 4.88 4.32 15.27
CA ILE A 209 4.18 3.12 15.75
C ILE A 209 3.61 3.36 17.15
N ASP A 210 4.36 3.97 18.05
CA ASP A 210 3.89 4.33 19.38
C ASP A 210 2.70 5.30 19.33
N LEU A 211 2.73 6.27 18.40
CA LEU A 211 1.58 7.17 18.16
C LEU A 211 0.36 6.40 17.66
N MET A 212 0.51 5.48 16.69
CA MET A 212 -0.59 4.65 16.22
C MET A 212 -1.15 3.78 17.33
N THR A 213 -0.30 3.21 18.17
CA THR A 213 -0.66 2.42 19.35
C THR A 213 -1.46 3.25 20.35
N SER A 214 -0.97 4.44 20.68
CA SER A 214 -1.66 5.39 21.56
C SER A 214 -3.04 5.76 21.01
N LEU A 215 -3.13 6.16 19.75
CA LEU A 215 -4.41 6.49 19.12
C LEU A 215 -5.42 5.35 19.17
N LYS A 216 -4.97 4.10 19.09
CA LYS A 216 -5.83 2.92 19.12
C LYS A 216 -6.29 2.58 20.56
N TYR A 217 -5.38 2.59 21.53
CA TYR A 217 -5.62 1.99 22.83
C TYR A 217 -5.78 3.00 23.98
N ASP A 218 -5.47 4.27 23.78
CA ASP A 218 -5.63 5.27 24.85
C ASP A 218 -7.11 5.48 25.19
N GLU A 219 -7.51 5.04 26.38
CA GLU A 219 -8.88 5.17 26.87
C GLU A 219 -9.31 6.62 27.15
N GLU A 220 -8.34 7.51 27.38
CA GLU A 220 -8.58 8.95 27.59
C GLU A 220 -8.61 9.74 26.28
N SER A 221 -8.44 9.07 25.13
CA SER A 221 -8.44 9.69 23.81
C SER A 221 -9.73 10.46 23.53
N MET A 222 -9.62 11.61 22.87
CA MET A 222 -10.75 12.38 22.38
C MET A 222 -11.60 11.64 21.32
N TYR A 223 -11.02 10.60 20.69
CA TYR A 223 -11.72 9.82 19.68
C TYR A 223 -12.63 8.77 20.33
N PRO A 224 -13.91 8.68 19.91
CA PRO A 224 -14.82 7.65 20.40
C PRO A 224 -14.28 6.23 20.18
N HIS A 225 -14.58 5.32 21.08
CA HIS A 225 -14.10 3.93 21.04
C HIS A 225 -14.39 3.24 19.68
N ASN A 226 -15.57 3.46 19.10
CA ASN A 226 -15.95 2.89 17.80
C ASN A 226 -15.11 3.41 16.62
N ILE A 227 -14.42 4.53 16.77
CA ILE A 227 -13.44 5.05 15.79
C ILE A 227 -12.06 4.52 16.12
N ARG A 228 -11.62 4.60 17.38
CA ARG A 228 -10.28 4.18 17.80
C ARG A 228 -10.01 2.70 17.49
N ARG A 229 -10.97 1.83 17.74
CA ARG A 229 -10.80 0.39 17.53
C ARG A 229 -10.51 -0.01 16.08
N VAL A 230 -10.85 0.84 15.10
CA VAL A 230 -10.54 0.58 13.69
C VAL A 230 -9.19 1.16 13.25
N PHE A 231 -8.52 1.91 14.11
CA PHE A 231 -7.14 2.33 13.85
C PHE A 231 -6.20 1.13 13.93
N GLY A 232 -5.20 1.13 13.07
CA GLY A 232 -4.23 0.04 12.99
C GLY A 232 -2.90 0.51 12.43
N TYR A 233 -1.99 -0.43 12.25
CA TYR A 233 -0.63 -0.18 11.75
C TYR A 233 -0.60 -0.18 10.21
N ASP A 234 -1.55 0.50 9.60
CA ASP A 234 -1.70 0.55 8.14
C ASP A 234 -0.61 1.41 7.48
N ASN A 235 0.10 0.83 6.51
CA ASN A 235 1.18 1.51 5.80
C ASN A 235 0.71 2.74 5.03
N GLU A 236 -0.51 2.76 4.50
CA GLU A 236 -1.05 3.88 3.72
C GLU A 236 -1.47 5.03 4.63
N SER A 237 -1.96 4.74 5.85
CA SER A 237 -2.22 5.76 6.87
C SER A 237 -0.94 6.46 7.31
N LEU A 238 0.12 5.69 7.60
CA LEU A 238 1.42 6.25 7.92
C LEU A 238 2.01 7.03 6.74
N PHE A 239 1.83 6.54 5.51
CA PHE A 239 2.29 7.22 4.31
C PHE A 239 1.56 8.56 4.13
N SER A 240 0.23 8.59 4.29
CA SER A 240 -0.57 9.81 4.24
C SER A 240 -0.11 10.83 5.27
N TYR A 241 0.10 10.39 6.52
CA TYR A 241 0.67 11.24 7.57
C TYR A 241 2.02 11.85 7.16
N LEU A 242 2.95 11.04 6.63
CA LEU A 242 4.29 11.51 6.24
C LEU A 242 4.27 12.50 5.08
N ILE A 243 3.45 12.24 4.08
CA ILE A 243 3.29 13.12 2.92
C ILE A 243 2.80 14.51 3.38
N ASN A 244 1.79 14.55 4.24
CA ASN A 244 1.19 15.79 4.69
C ASN A 244 2.09 16.52 5.71
N SER A 245 2.58 15.84 6.74
CA SER A 245 3.44 16.44 7.77
C SER A 245 4.77 16.98 7.22
N ARG A 246 5.26 16.45 6.11
CA ARG A 246 6.52 16.86 5.46
C ARG A 246 6.31 17.72 4.21
N HIS A 247 5.07 18.05 3.91
CA HIS A 247 4.70 18.87 2.74
C HIS A 247 5.31 18.34 1.43
N ILE A 248 5.19 17.02 1.21
CA ILE A 248 5.64 16.39 -0.03
C ILE A 248 4.63 16.68 -1.13
N LYS A 249 5.11 17.19 -2.26
CA LYS A 249 4.24 17.36 -3.43
C LYS A 249 3.90 16.01 -4.04
N VAL A 250 2.62 15.81 -4.34
CA VAL A 250 2.10 14.57 -4.96
C VAL A 250 1.51 14.90 -6.32
N GLU A 251 1.68 13.98 -7.27
CA GLU A 251 0.94 13.93 -8.51
C GLU A 251 0.11 12.65 -8.53
N PHE A 252 -1.21 12.82 -8.68
CA PHE A 252 -2.11 11.67 -8.63
C PHE A 252 -2.10 10.89 -9.94
N LEU A 253 -1.84 9.60 -9.84
CA LEU A 253 -1.82 8.64 -10.96
C LEU A 253 -3.20 8.12 -11.34
N ASN A 254 -4.27 8.60 -10.71
CA ASN A 254 -5.64 8.18 -10.94
C ASN A 254 -5.99 8.17 -12.43
N GLY A 255 -6.86 7.24 -12.82
CA GLY A 255 -7.22 7.02 -14.21
C GLY A 255 -6.21 6.13 -14.92
N PRO A 256 -5.62 6.55 -16.07
CA PRO A 256 -4.85 5.62 -16.89
C PRO A 256 -3.67 4.96 -16.20
N TRP A 257 -2.95 5.68 -15.34
CA TRP A 257 -1.71 5.19 -14.72
C TRP A 257 -1.90 4.41 -13.43
N HIS A 258 -3.08 4.48 -12.82
CA HIS A 258 -3.45 3.65 -11.68
C HIS A 258 -4.96 3.43 -11.73
N TYR A 259 -5.37 2.50 -12.59
CA TYR A 259 -6.76 2.15 -12.73
C TYR A 259 -7.10 1.02 -11.77
N ILE A 260 -7.85 1.35 -10.71
CA ILE A 260 -8.27 0.37 -9.72
C ILE A 260 -9.41 -0.46 -10.31
N VAL A 261 -9.18 -1.76 -10.39
CA VAL A 261 -10.18 -2.75 -10.79
C VAL A 261 -10.81 -3.35 -9.54
N ASP A 262 -12.08 -3.01 -9.32
CA ASP A 262 -12.87 -3.54 -8.21
C ASP A 262 -14.14 -4.18 -8.80
N GLU A 263 -14.35 -5.47 -8.56
CA GLU A 263 -15.49 -6.22 -9.12
C GLU A 263 -16.85 -5.69 -8.67
N THR A 264 -16.92 -4.93 -7.58
CA THR A 264 -18.16 -4.28 -7.10
C THR A 264 -18.48 -2.99 -7.83
N ILE A 265 -17.46 -2.32 -8.40
CA ILE A 265 -17.57 -1.03 -9.09
C ILE A 265 -17.45 -1.22 -10.60
N ASN A 266 -16.49 -2.02 -11.02
CA ASN A 266 -16.22 -2.32 -12.43
C ASN A 266 -15.76 -3.78 -12.57
N ASN A 267 -15.97 -4.33 -13.76
CA ASN A 267 -15.52 -5.65 -14.16
C ASN A 267 -14.74 -5.56 -15.47
N ALA A 268 -14.27 -6.70 -16.00
CA ALA A 268 -13.49 -6.74 -17.23
C ALA A 268 -14.19 -6.02 -18.40
N GLU A 269 -15.53 -6.07 -18.49
CA GLU A 269 -16.31 -5.45 -19.55
C GLU A 269 -16.44 -3.93 -19.39
N ARG A 270 -16.31 -3.43 -18.16
CA ARG A 270 -16.44 -2.01 -17.80
C ARG A 270 -15.10 -1.35 -17.55
N ALA A 271 -14.02 -2.11 -17.50
CA ALA A 271 -12.69 -1.56 -17.35
C ALA A 271 -12.35 -0.66 -18.54
N ASP A 272 -11.73 0.49 -18.27
CA ASP A 272 -11.27 1.39 -19.31
C ASP A 272 -10.17 0.69 -20.15
N PRO A 273 -10.39 0.39 -21.43
CA PRO A 273 -9.40 -0.26 -22.29
C PRO A 273 -8.15 0.62 -22.53
N HIS A 274 -8.22 1.91 -22.22
CA HIS A 274 -7.10 2.84 -22.34
C HIS A 274 -6.29 2.95 -21.05
N ALA A 275 -6.70 2.25 -19.98
CA ALA A 275 -5.91 2.17 -18.76
C ALA A 275 -4.55 1.53 -19.08
N LYS A 276 -3.50 2.11 -18.53
CA LYS A 276 -2.11 1.71 -18.76
C LYS A 276 -1.62 0.70 -17.73
N LEU A 277 -2.08 0.85 -16.49
CA LEU A 277 -1.78 -0.06 -15.39
C LEU A 277 -3.09 -0.40 -14.68
N TYR A 278 -3.49 -1.68 -14.73
CA TYR A 278 -4.64 -2.19 -13.99
C TYR A 278 -4.18 -2.70 -12.63
N HIS A 279 -4.74 -2.15 -11.56
CA HIS A 279 -4.53 -2.64 -10.20
C HIS A 279 -5.73 -3.49 -9.78
N CYS A 280 -5.56 -4.80 -9.79
CA CYS A 280 -6.63 -5.78 -9.56
C CYS A 280 -6.80 -6.08 -8.06
N ILE A 281 -7.36 -5.14 -7.30
CA ILE A 281 -7.47 -5.23 -5.83
C ILE A 281 -8.22 -6.48 -5.33
N ASN A 282 -9.13 -7.03 -6.15
CA ASN A 282 -9.85 -8.28 -5.87
C ASN A 282 -9.17 -9.51 -6.48
N LYS A 283 -7.90 -9.37 -6.95
CA LYS A 283 -7.06 -10.44 -7.51
C LYS A 283 -7.63 -11.11 -8.76
N LYS A 284 -8.42 -10.37 -9.57
CA LYS A 284 -8.97 -10.81 -10.86
C LYS A 284 -8.03 -10.47 -12.02
N MET A 285 -6.72 -10.76 -11.87
CA MET A 285 -5.70 -10.46 -12.88
C MET A 285 -5.96 -11.19 -14.20
N GLU A 286 -6.57 -12.37 -14.17
CA GLU A 286 -6.89 -13.17 -15.36
C GLU A 286 -7.76 -12.42 -16.39
N TRP A 287 -8.42 -11.35 -16.00
CA TRP A 287 -9.19 -10.49 -16.91
C TRP A 287 -8.31 -9.68 -17.87
N PHE A 288 -7.05 -9.45 -17.53
CA PHE A 288 -6.13 -8.55 -18.24
C PHE A 288 -4.80 -9.20 -18.65
N LEU A 289 -4.61 -10.47 -18.35
CA LEU A 289 -3.40 -11.25 -18.66
C LEU A 289 -3.41 -11.91 -20.07
#